data_d5d3f463a19efd2e9614c75d52955b26
#
_entry.id   d5d3f463a19efd2e9614c75d52955b26
#
_cell.length_a   1.000
_cell.length_b   1.000
_cell.length_c   1.000
_cell.angle_alpha   90.00
_cell.angle_beta   90.00
_cell.angle_gamma   90.00
#
_symmetry.space_group_name_H-M   'P 1'
#
loop_
_entity.id
_entity.type
_entity.pdbx_description
1 polymer ?
#
loop_
_entity_poly.entity_id
_entity_poly.type
_entity_poly.pdbx_seq_one_letter_code
_entity_poly.pdbx_strand_id
1 'polypeptide(L)'
;MNKRKIILLIVSIIVLVIVTVGISYATFTYSGIGKKENTITTGAISMSYTESTNTISMNNALPTTDTTGKTRTNSGEYFDFTVKSSIAGNSDINYEIAAKEETGNTFNGNNIKYYLTSVDSNGNETEVMAPRTYYEEPSGNVYTGRPSDMMSLYVGNLKSQGETTINYRLRIWVDENYNPQNDNGGLTYKAKVNVYGAGSDNLALLEDQYCYNYGFTTLSDCMLVIANHEKSVEAAKTAIKAKGTPDFSKIAPNDSETDGLYMAEDDEGESYYYRGAVRNNYVSFAGFIWRIIRRNGDGSVRMIYSGKSVSDTGDNTTIGDYQFNSKYWDPTYVGYKYNEDFSLHESNGTIGYNWFTNTQKYDYGTGYTFNESTKKFTLTGNLQQLTWNDNHDEIVNNQLYSCLNTSCNVVYKVTGYSNANTMKVQPISYSSNSLLSAQTNTTDSPIKTKLDSWYKSNLASYTSYLADETFCNDRSITSGTGYKTDSTTYYGAYDRIANKRTPSLKCSQENDRFRVSSTNAKLDYPIGLIQADEVSLAGGVYSTTNMNYYLYNSRYFWTLSPSYFNSNYSVANVWIVLSSGSLDPWNYVAYSFGVRPVINLKQNVTISKGDGSALNPFVLSVQPDNIL
;
A
#
# COMPACT_ATOMS: atom_id res chain seq x y z
N MET A 1 37.12 -52.51 -8.63
CA MET A 1 36.11 -51.82 -7.85
C MET A 1 34.77 -52.51 -8.04
N ASN A 2 34.07 -52.86 -6.98
CA ASN A 2 32.89 -53.72 -7.03
C ASN A 2 31.73 -52.97 -7.71
N LYS A 3 30.98 -53.59 -8.65
CA LYS A 3 29.88 -52.96 -9.42
C LYS A 3 28.92 -52.12 -8.56
N ARG A 4 28.65 -52.56 -7.32
CA ARG A 4 27.88 -51.79 -6.34
C ARG A 4 28.52 -50.46 -5.94
N LYS A 5 29.83 -50.38 -5.84
CA LYS A 5 30.54 -49.13 -5.50
C LYS A 5 30.55 -48.15 -6.69
N ILE A 6 30.54 -48.65 -7.91
CA ILE A 6 30.44 -47.83 -9.13
C ILE A 6 29.04 -47.22 -9.26
N ILE A 7 28.00 -48.00 -9.00
CA ILE A 7 26.61 -47.55 -9.02
C ILE A 7 26.37 -46.49 -7.93
N LEU A 8 26.87 -46.73 -6.70
CA LEU A 8 26.79 -45.74 -5.61
C LEU A 8 27.53 -44.46 -5.94
N LEU A 9 28.67 -44.51 -6.60
CA LEU A 9 29.43 -43.34 -7.03
C LEU A 9 28.67 -42.54 -8.09
N ILE A 10 28.08 -43.23 -9.07
CA ILE A 10 27.28 -42.58 -10.11
C ILE A 10 26.02 -41.93 -9.53
N VAL A 11 25.32 -42.60 -8.62
CA VAL A 11 24.14 -42.07 -7.92
C VAL A 11 24.56 -40.87 -7.06
N SER A 12 25.69 -40.94 -6.36
CA SER A 12 26.20 -39.80 -5.56
C SER A 12 26.59 -38.61 -6.44
N ILE A 13 27.16 -38.82 -7.61
CA ILE A 13 27.47 -37.78 -8.57
C ILE A 13 26.20 -37.13 -9.14
N ILE A 14 25.19 -37.95 -9.47
CA ILE A 14 23.88 -37.45 -9.93
C ILE A 14 23.19 -36.64 -8.84
N VAL A 15 23.22 -37.09 -7.57
CA VAL A 15 22.66 -36.36 -6.44
C VAL A 15 23.48 -35.08 -6.18
N LEU A 16 24.80 -35.13 -6.33
CA LEU A 16 25.65 -33.94 -6.16
C LEU A 16 25.40 -32.91 -7.26
N VAL A 17 25.21 -33.36 -8.51
CA VAL A 17 24.85 -32.47 -9.63
C VAL A 17 23.46 -31.85 -9.43
N ILE A 18 22.50 -32.57 -8.85
CA ILE A 18 21.19 -32.03 -8.47
C ILE A 18 21.29 -31.02 -7.31
N VAL A 19 22.22 -31.21 -6.40
CA VAL A 19 22.40 -30.34 -5.21
C VAL A 19 23.27 -29.10 -5.51
N THR A 20 24.21 -29.19 -6.46
CA THR A 20 25.10 -28.04 -6.82
C THR A 20 24.50 -27.09 -7.86
N VAL A 21 23.33 -27.39 -8.41
CA VAL A 21 22.60 -26.51 -9.33
C VAL A 21 21.56 -25.66 -8.58
N GLY A 22 21.83 -25.27 -7.38
CA GLY A 22 20.94 -24.44 -6.54
C GLY A 22 21.34 -22.98 -6.55
N ILE A 23 21.14 -22.26 -7.65
CA ILE A 23 21.16 -20.79 -7.64
C ILE A 23 20.25 -20.29 -8.76
N SER A 24 19.25 -19.48 -8.38
CA SER A 24 18.29 -18.79 -9.25
C SER A 24 17.63 -19.65 -10.34
N TYR A 25 16.73 -20.53 -9.94
CA TYR A 25 15.84 -21.18 -10.88
C TYR A 25 14.58 -20.34 -11.08
N ALA A 26 14.36 -19.85 -12.28
CA ALA A 26 13.01 -19.72 -12.78
C ALA A 26 12.56 -21.14 -13.18
N THR A 27 12.09 -21.94 -12.23
CA THR A 27 11.51 -23.24 -12.56
C THR A 27 10.07 -23.00 -12.98
N PHE A 28 9.82 -23.13 -14.28
CA PHE A 28 8.46 -23.24 -14.78
C PHE A 28 7.98 -24.66 -14.48
N THR A 29 7.20 -24.82 -13.43
CA THR A 29 6.56 -26.08 -13.13
C THR A 29 5.10 -25.99 -13.49
N TYR A 30 4.68 -26.88 -14.36
CA TYR A 30 3.28 -27.09 -14.67
C TYR A 30 2.59 -27.78 -13.48
N SER A 31 1.61 -27.15 -12.85
CA SER A 31 0.75 -27.83 -11.90
C SER A 31 -0.43 -28.42 -12.66
N GLY A 32 -0.34 -29.70 -12.94
CA GLY A 32 -1.31 -30.75 -13.20
C GLY A 32 -2.73 -30.50 -13.68
N ILE A 33 -3.10 -29.31 -14.16
CA ILE A 33 -4.39 -29.12 -14.86
C ILE A 33 -4.29 -29.62 -16.31
N GLY A 34 -3.10 -29.67 -16.93
CA GLY A 34 -2.88 -30.07 -18.30
C GLY A 34 -2.94 -31.57 -18.61
N LYS A 35 -3.18 -32.46 -17.63
CA LYS A 35 -3.46 -33.88 -17.90
C LYS A 35 -4.94 -34.22 -18.00
N LYS A 36 -5.84 -33.25 -17.86
CA LYS A 36 -7.26 -33.43 -18.14
C LYS A 36 -7.56 -32.83 -19.49
N GLU A 37 -7.96 -33.68 -20.44
CA GLU A 37 -8.71 -33.25 -21.61
C GLU A 37 -9.93 -32.48 -21.06
N ASN A 38 -9.95 -31.17 -21.24
CA ASN A 38 -11.14 -30.39 -21.00
C ASN A 38 -12.06 -30.62 -22.21
N THR A 39 -12.91 -31.63 -22.11
CA THR A 39 -13.96 -31.87 -23.10
C THR A 39 -15.07 -30.86 -22.82
N ILE A 40 -15.13 -29.80 -23.60
CA ILE A 40 -16.31 -28.92 -23.65
C ILE A 40 -17.32 -29.60 -24.55
N THR A 41 -18.41 -30.10 -23.99
CA THR A 41 -19.46 -30.86 -24.66
C THR A 41 -20.49 -30.00 -25.37
N THR A 42 -20.13 -29.32 -26.47
CA THR A 42 -21.08 -28.86 -27.50
C THR A 42 -20.44 -28.91 -28.88
N GLY A 43 -19.77 -29.98 -29.17
CA GLY A 43 -18.88 -30.29 -30.28
C GLY A 43 -17.57 -30.74 -29.66
N ALA A 44 -16.93 -31.80 -30.15
CA ALA A 44 -15.72 -32.32 -29.53
C ALA A 44 -14.57 -31.29 -29.69
N ILE A 45 -14.37 -30.48 -28.68
CA ILE A 45 -13.24 -29.56 -28.59
C ILE A 45 -12.28 -30.14 -27.57
N SER A 46 -11.05 -30.40 -27.97
CA SER A 46 -9.97 -30.74 -27.06
C SER A 46 -8.84 -29.71 -27.21
N MET A 47 -8.30 -29.26 -26.11
CA MET A 47 -7.09 -28.45 -26.04
C MET A 47 -6.11 -29.16 -25.12
N SER A 48 -4.86 -29.24 -25.52
CA SER A 48 -3.79 -29.77 -24.68
C SER A 48 -2.59 -28.84 -24.69
N TYR A 49 -1.88 -28.82 -23.57
CA TYR A 49 -0.65 -28.12 -23.36
C TYR A 49 0.46 -29.13 -23.05
N THR A 50 1.59 -28.99 -23.69
CA THR A 50 2.73 -29.88 -23.49
C THR A 50 3.99 -29.05 -23.31
N GLU A 51 4.73 -29.30 -22.24
CA GLU A 51 6.01 -28.67 -21.94
C GLU A 51 7.19 -29.47 -22.52
N SER A 52 8.23 -28.73 -22.92
CA SER A 52 9.54 -29.34 -23.14
C SER A 52 10.23 -29.60 -21.79
N THR A 53 11.32 -30.40 -21.85
CA THR A 53 12.16 -30.65 -20.66
C THR A 53 13.08 -29.48 -20.32
N ASN A 54 13.05 -28.38 -21.09
CA ASN A 54 13.89 -27.22 -20.87
C ASN A 54 13.30 -26.34 -19.77
N THR A 55 14.14 -25.96 -18.83
CA THR A 55 13.82 -24.94 -17.79
C THR A 55 14.75 -23.76 -17.96
N ILE A 56 14.23 -22.56 -17.72
CA ILE A 56 15.09 -21.37 -17.68
C ILE A 56 15.83 -21.38 -16.34
N SER A 57 17.16 -21.24 -16.41
CA SER A 57 18.03 -21.10 -15.24
C SER A 57 18.81 -19.80 -15.36
N MET A 58 18.55 -18.86 -14.46
CA MET A 58 19.27 -17.59 -14.39
C MET A 58 20.25 -17.64 -13.21
N ASN A 59 21.47 -18.09 -13.47
CA ASN A 59 22.55 -18.05 -12.49
C ASN A 59 23.26 -16.71 -12.57
N ASN A 60 23.36 -15.98 -11.43
CA ASN A 60 23.98 -14.66 -11.38
C ASN A 60 23.42 -13.69 -12.43
N ALA A 61 22.09 -13.64 -12.54
CA ALA A 61 21.40 -12.86 -13.56
C ALA A 61 21.71 -11.37 -13.38
N LEU A 62 22.40 -10.82 -14.37
CA LEU A 62 22.67 -9.38 -14.47
C LEU A 62 21.59 -8.72 -15.34
N PRO A 63 21.36 -7.42 -15.15
CA PRO A 63 20.53 -6.63 -16.04
C PRO A 63 20.95 -6.81 -17.51
N THR A 64 19.98 -7.02 -18.37
CA THR A 64 20.20 -7.41 -19.77
C THR A 64 19.30 -6.56 -20.66
N THR A 65 19.85 -6.02 -21.76
CA THR A 65 19.08 -5.26 -22.74
C THR A 65 18.08 -6.16 -23.47
N ASP A 66 16.98 -5.59 -23.94
CA ASP A 66 15.97 -6.31 -24.72
C ASP A 66 16.57 -6.98 -25.97
N THR A 67 17.53 -6.33 -26.64
CA THR A 67 18.24 -6.88 -27.79
C THR A 67 18.95 -8.18 -27.44
N THR A 68 19.66 -8.23 -26.34
CA THR A 68 20.38 -9.41 -25.87
C THR A 68 19.41 -10.49 -25.35
N GLY A 69 18.38 -10.06 -24.58
CA GLY A 69 17.37 -10.96 -24.03
C GLY A 69 16.61 -11.73 -25.09
N LYS A 70 16.21 -11.06 -26.18
CA LYS A 70 15.51 -11.67 -27.34
C LYS A 70 16.31 -12.71 -28.08
N THR A 71 17.64 -12.60 -28.10
CA THR A 71 18.53 -13.46 -28.88
C THR A 71 19.11 -14.65 -28.11
N ARG A 72 18.66 -14.88 -26.88
CA ARG A 72 19.09 -16.02 -26.06
C ARG A 72 18.66 -17.35 -26.68
N THR A 73 19.62 -18.23 -26.92
CA THR A 73 19.39 -19.53 -27.61
C THR A 73 20.05 -20.73 -26.92
N ASN A 74 20.84 -20.49 -25.85
CA ASN A 74 21.50 -21.59 -25.14
C ASN A 74 20.50 -22.36 -24.28
N SER A 75 20.79 -23.64 -24.02
CA SER A 75 20.00 -24.47 -23.10
C SER A 75 19.92 -23.80 -21.73
N GLY A 76 18.71 -23.67 -21.19
CA GLY A 76 18.44 -23.01 -19.93
C GLY A 76 18.13 -21.49 -20.01
N GLU A 77 18.20 -20.91 -21.23
CA GLU A 77 17.88 -19.48 -21.44
C GLU A 77 16.45 -19.26 -21.98
N TYR A 78 15.76 -20.34 -22.36
CA TYR A 78 14.40 -20.29 -22.86
C TYR A 78 13.59 -21.52 -22.42
N PHE A 79 12.28 -21.39 -22.48
CA PHE A 79 11.31 -22.43 -22.16
C PHE A 79 10.38 -22.64 -23.36
N ASP A 80 10.38 -23.84 -23.91
CA ASP A 80 9.53 -24.21 -25.02
C ASP A 80 8.29 -24.96 -24.54
N PHE A 81 7.14 -24.67 -25.15
CA PHE A 81 5.90 -25.38 -24.91
C PHE A 81 5.00 -25.35 -26.14
N THR A 82 4.06 -26.25 -26.16
CA THR A 82 3.15 -26.44 -27.30
C THR A 82 1.71 -26.33 -26.85
N VAL A 83 0.92 -25.53 -27.56
CA VAL A 83 -0.54 -25.48 -27.44
C VAL A 83 -1.12 -26.23 -28.63
N LYS A 84 -1.93 -27.24 -28.33
CA LYS A 84 -2.57 -28.09 -29.35
C LYS A 84 -4.07 -28.10 -29.13
N SER A 85 -4.82 -27.98 -30.21
CA SER A 85 -6.28 -28.12 -30.18
C SER A 85 -6.76 -29.04 -31.28
N SER A 86 -7.87 -29.73 -31.01
CA SER A 86 -8.66 -30.48 -32.01
C SER A 86 -10.11 -30.03 -31.86
N ILE A 87 -10.65 -29.40 -32.90
CA ILE A 87 -11.99 -28.81 -32.89
C ILE A 87 -12.84 -29.49 -33.96
N ALA A 88 -13.84 -30.25 -33.53
CA ALA A 88 -14.86 -30.80 -34.38
C ALA A 88 -16.13 -29.94 -34.27
N GLY A 89 -16.37 -29.07 -35.23
CA GLY A 89 -17.50 -28.17 -35.26
C GLY A 89 -17.15 -26.79 -35.82
N ASN A 90 -18.04 -25.84 -35.70
CA ASN A 90 -17.86 -24.49 -36.26
C ASN A 90 -17.40 -23.45 -35.24
N SER A 91 -17.05 -23.87 -34.02
CA SER A 91 -16.67 -22.96 -32.96
C SER A 91 -15.17 -22.77 -32.90
N ASP A 92 -14.70 -21.55 -32.78
CA ASP A 92 -13.31 -21.24 -32.50
C ASP A 92 -13.02 -21.33 -30.99
N ILE A 93 -11.76 -21.53 -30.61
CA ILE A 93 -11.30 -21.43 -29.20
C ILE A 93 -10.45 -20.18 -29.02
N ASN A 94 -10.81 -19.34 -28.08
CA ASN A 94 -9.90 -18.35 -27.55
C ASN A 94 -9.05 -19.01 -26.46
N TYR A 95 -7.74 -18.80 -26.48
CA TYR A 95 -6.84 -19.29 -25.45
C TYR A 95 -5.92 -18.19 -24.97
N GLU A 96 -5.47 -18.35 -23.75
CA GLU A 96 -4.60 -17.40 -23.08
C GLU A 96 -3.42 -18.12 -22.46
N ILE A 97 -2.23 -17.63 -22.76
CA ILE A 97 -0.99 -18.05 -22.11
C ILE A 97 -0.78 -17.09 -20.96
N ALA A 98 -0.66 -17.61 -19.74
CA ALA A 98 -0.54 -16.81 -18.53
C ALA A 98 0.63 -17.27 -17.66
N ALA A 99 1.26 -16.36 -16.94
CA ALA A 99 2.28 -16.64 -15.95
C ALA A 99 1.76 -16.33 -14.54
N LYS A 100 2.14 -17.16 -13.59
CA LYS A 100 1.93 -16.95 -12.16
C LYS A 100 3.28 -16.88 -11.46
N GLU A 101 3.51 -15.83 -10.68
CA GLU A 101 4.62 -15.79 -9.75
C GLU A 101 4.44 -16.84 -8.67
N GLU A 102 5.49 -17.57 -8.35
CA GLU A 102 5.47 -18.51 -7.24
C GLU A 102 5.74 -17.81 -5.93
N THR A 103 5.17 -18.37 -4.88
CA THR A 103 5.42 -17.94 -3.51
C THR A 103 6.89 -18.11 -3.13
N GLY A 104 7.39 -17.25 -2.25
CA GLY A 104 8.79 -17.27 -1.84
C GLY A 104 9.76 -16.54 -2.80
N ASN A 105 9.26 -15.84 -3.83
CA ASN A 105 10.08 -14.94 -4.61
C ASN A 105 10.61 -13.80 -3.74
N THR A 106 11.91 -13.56 -3.83
CA THR A 106 12.59 -12.42 -3.20
C THR A 106 12.93 -11.33 -4.22
N PHE A 107 12.86 -11.65 -5.51
CA PHE A 107 13.03 -10.71 -6.61
C PHE A 107 11.67 -10.24 -7.11
N ASN A 108 11.51 -8.94 -7.34
CA ASN A 108 10.24 -8.36 -7.77
C ASN A 108 10.03 -8.59 -9.27
N GLY A 109 8.86 -9.11 -9.66
CA GLY A 109 8.50 -9.35 -11.06
C GLY A 109 8.49 -8.11 -11.95
N ASN A 110 8.36 -6.91 -11.38
CA ASN A 110 8.53 -5.65 -12.13
C ASN A 110 9.92 -5.48 -12.74
N ASN A 111 10.91 -6.21 -12.23
CA ASN A 111 12.28 -6.18 -12.73
C ASN A 111 12.58 -7.36 -13.65
N ILE A 112 11.58 -8.17 -13.99
CA ILE A 112 11.72 -9.32 -14.89
C ILE A 112 10.96 -9.05 -16.18
N LYS A 113 11.68 -9.08 -17.29
CA LYS A 113 11.13 -9.01 -18.65
C LYS A 113 10.73 -10.40 -19.12
N TYR A 114 9.59 -10.47 -19.75
CA TYR A 114 9.06 -11.63 -20.46
C TYR A 114 9.00 -11.34 -21.95
N TYR A 115 9.33 -12.31 -22.76
CA TYR A 115 9.31 -12.23 -24.21
C TYR A 115 8.84 -13.55 -24.80
N LEU A 116 7.82 -13.53 -25.66
CA LEU A 116 7.21 -14.72 -26.23
C LEU A 116 7.26 -14.70 -27.76
N THR A 117 7.70 -15.79 -28.32
CA THR A 117 7.68 -16.04 -29.77
C THR A 117 6.88 -17.31 -30.09
N SER A 118 6.25 -17.36 -31.27
CA SER A 118 5.83 -18.63 -31.88
C SER A 118 6.96 -19.20 -32.72
N VAL A 119 7.05 -20.54 -32.78
CA VAL A 119 8.14 -21.24 -33.46
C VAL A 119 7.54 -22.14 -34.56
N ASP A 120 7.93 -21.93 -35.82
CA ASP A 120 7.47 -22.75 -36.93
C ASP A 120 8.19 -24.12 -37.00
N SER A 121 7.79 -24.98 -37.93
CA SER A 121 8.39 -26.31 -38.15
C SER A 121 9.87 -26.25 -38.59
N ASN A 122 10.35 -25.13 -39.07
CA ASN A 122 11.73 -24.92 -39.50
C ASN A 122 12.59 -24.29 -38.39
N GLY A 123 11.98 -23.97 -37.23
CA GLY A 123 12.64 -23.32 -36.11
C GLY A 123 12.70 -21.81 -36.22
N ASN A 124 12.01 -21.18 -37.17
CA ASN A 124 11.93 -19.74 -37.26
C ASN A 124 11.00 -19.20 -36.20
N GLU A 125 11.41 -18.11 -35.58
CA GLU A 125 10.64 -17.46 -34.51
C GLU A 125 9.91 -16.22 -35.03
N THR A 126 8.65 -16.08 -34.63
CA THR A 126 7.84 -14.87 -34.85
C THR A 126 7.44 -14.28 -33.51
N GLU A 127 7.72 -13.00 -33.29
CA GLU A 127 7.33 -12.30 -32.07
C GLU A 127 5.81 -12.27 -31.94
N VAL A 128 5.28 -12.76 -30.80
CA VAL A 128 3.87 -12.70 -30.45
C VAL A 128 3.63 -11.81 -29.23
N MET A 129 4.66 -11.57 -28.44
CA MET A 129 4.64 -10.63 -27.34
C MET A 129 6.02 -9.96 -27.23
N ALA A 130 6.07 -8.63 -27.40
CA ALA A 130 7.28 -7.84 -27.18
C ALA A 130 7.75 -7.92 -25.73
N PRO A 131 9.04 -7.66 -25.44
CA PRO A 131 9.53 -7.64 -24.06
C PRO A 131 8.73 -6.70 -23.18
N ARG A 132 8.26 -7.21 -22.05
CA ARG A 132 7.54 -6.45 -21.05
C ARG A 132 7.71 -7.05 -19.66
N THR A 133 7.53 -6.22 -18.63
CA THR A 133 7.63 -6.67 -17.25
C THR A 133 6.40 -7.48 -16.82
N TYR A 134 6.51 -8.20 -15.71
CA TYR A 134 5.44 -9.06 -15.20
C TYR A 134 4.10 -8.34 -15.02
N TYR A 135 4.10 -7.04 -14.72
CA TYR A 135 2.87 -6.27 -14.47
C TYR A 135 2.32 -5.52 -15.69
N GLU A 136 2.98 -5.62 -16.83
CA GLU A 136 2.48 -5.06 -18.09
C GLU A 136 1.66 -6.13 -18.83
N GLU A 137 0.35 -5.99 -18.84
CA GLU A 137 -0.54 -6.95 -19.51
C GLU A 137 -0.83 -6.58 -20.97
N PRO A 138 -1.12 -7.55 -21.88
CA PRO A 138 -1.49 -7.23 -23.26
C PRO A 138 -2.86 -6.57 -23.33
N SER A 139 -3.05 -5.72 -24.33
CA SER A 139 -4.37 -5.18 -24.67
C SER A 139 -5.24 -6.28 -25.31
N GLY A 140 -6.40 -6.53 -24.74
CA GLY A 140 -7.40 -7.46 -25.27
C GLY A 140 -7.99 -8.36 -24.18
N ASN A 141 -9.30 -8.24 -23.97
CA ASN A 141 -10.01 -8.97 -22.94
C ASN A 141 -10.82 -10.09 -23.58
N VAL A 142 -10.29 -11.28 -23.51
CA VAL A 142 -11.02 -12.49 -23.88
C VAL A 142 -11.09 -13.38 -22.66
N TYR A 143 -12.30 -13.74 -22.23
CA TYR A 143 -12.45 -14.69 -21.11
C TYR A 143 -11.95 -16.08 -21.54
N THR A 144 -10.96 -16.57 -20.82
CA THR A 144 -10.35 -17.88 -21.06
C THR A 144 -10.44 -18.78 -19.82
N GLY A 145 -10.97 -18.26 -18.72
CA GLY A 145 -10.97 -18.93 -17.42
C GLY A 145 -9.66 -18.77 -16.65
N ARG A 146 -8.80 -17.83 -17.06
CA ARG A 146 -7.58 -17.50 -16.34
C ARG A 146 -7.90 -16.93 -14.94
N PRO A 147 -7.30 -17.47 -13.86
CA PRO A 147 -7.37 -16.84 -12.54
C PRO A 147 -6.81 -15.42 -12.54
N SER A 148 -7.46 -14.52 -11.78
CA SER A 148 -7.10 -13.10 -11.71
C SER A 148 -5.72 -12.82 -11.07
N ASP A 149 -5.15 -13.81 -10.37
CA ASP A 149 -3.82 -13.75 -9.76
C ASP A 149 -2.68 -14.13 -10.73
N MET A 150 -3.00 -14.28 -12.02
CA MET A 150 -2.05 -14.60 -13.07
C MET A 150 -1.94 -13.45 -14.08
N MET A 151 -0.73 -13.23 -14.58
CA MET A 151 -0.46 -12.28 -15.64
C MET A 151 -0.75 -12.90 -17.01
N SER A 152 -1.50 -12.21 -17.87
CA SER A 152 -1.66 -12.60 -19.26
C SER A 152 -0.37 -12.33 -20.04
N LEU A 153 0.17 -13.35 -20.68
CA LEU A 153 1.29 -13.20 -21.61
C LEU A 153 0.81 -12.99 -23.04
N TYR A 154 -0.18 -13.76 -23.46
CA TYR A 154 -0.67 -13.72 -24.84
C TYR A 154 -2.09 -14.28 -24.93
N VAL A 155 -2.92 -13.66 -25.75
CA VAL A 155 -4.25 -14.14 -26.11
C VAL A 155 -4.25 -14.51 -27.60
N GLY A 156 -4.65 -15.73 -27.91
CA GLY A 156 -4.73 -16.25 -29.27
C GLY A 156 -6.09 -16.85 -29.56
N ASN A 157 -6.32 -17.14 -30.85
CA ASN A 157 -7.53 -17.81 -31.33
C ASN A 157 -7.15 -19.03 -32.15
N LEU A 158 -7.76 -20.17 -31.83
CA LEU A 158 -7.65 -21.43 -32.55
C LEU A 158 -8.93 -21.60 -33.36
N LYS A 159 -8.77 -21.62 -34.68
CA LYS A 159 -9.89 -21.68 -35.64
C LYS A 159 -10.58 -23.04 -35.65
N SER A 160 -11.89 -23.01 -35.91
CA SER A 160 -12.73 -24.20 -36.10
C SER A 160 -12.26 -25.09 -37.26
N GLN A 161 -12.67 -26.35 -37.20
CA GLN A 161 -12.46 -27.40 -38.22
C GLN A 161 -11.00 -27.84 -38.38
N GLY A 162 -10.49 -28.64 -37.44
CA GLY A 162 -9.23 -29.33 -37.57
C GLY A 162 -8.37 -29.40 -36.31
N GLU A 163 -7.17 -29.92 -36.50
CA GLU A 163 -6.11 -29.91 -35.50
C GLU A 163 -5.18 -28.72 -35.74
N THR A 164 -4.92 -27.97 -34.71
CA THR A 164 -3.95 -26.87 -34.73
C THR A 164 -2.89 -27.13 -33.66
N THR A 165 -1.63 -26.97 -34.05
CA THR A 165 -0.48 -27.09 -33.12
C THR A 165 0.36 -25.84 -33.27
N ILE A 166 0.58 -25.13 -32.14
CA ILE A 166 1.41 -23.93 -32.11
C ILE A 166 2.49 -24.14 -31.05
N ASN A 167 3.75 -24.03 -31.48
CA ASN A 167 4.89 -24.08 -30.57
C ASN A 167 5.26 -22.68 -30.15
N TYR A 168 5.57 -22.52 -28.90
CA TYR A 168 5.98 -21.25 -28.28
C TYR A 168 7.33 -21.37 -27.61
N ARG A 169 8.06 -20.27 -27.61
CA ARG A 169 9.29 -20.09 -26.86
C ARG A 169 9.19 -18.84 -25.99
N LEU A 170 9.34 -19.05 -24.69
CA LEU A 170 9.35 -17.99 -23.69
C LEU A 170 10.78 -17.74 -23.23
N ARG A 171 11.19 -16.48 -23.20
CA ARG A 171 12.42 -16.02 -22.59
C ARG A 171 12.12 -15.04 -21.47
N ILE A 172 12.95 -15.07 -20.42
CA ILE A 172 12.90 -14.08 -19.34
C ILE A 172 14.31 -13.59 -19.03
N TRP A 173 14.41 -12.34 -18.57
CA TRP A 173 15.65 -11.75 -18.12
C TRP A 173 15.40 -10.61 -17.14
N VAL A 174 16.45 -10.16 -16.43
CA VAL A 174 16.38 -9.00 -15.56
C VAL A 174 16.39 -7.74 -16.42
N ASP A 175 15.45 -6.81 -16.16
CA ASP A 175 15.34 -5.54 -16.87
C ASP A 175 16.66 -4.74 -16.79
N GLU A 176 17.06 -4.13 -17.90
CA GLU A 176 18.28 -3.31 -17.98
C GLU A 176 18.30 -2.10 -17.03
N ASN A 177 17.12 -1.62 -16.64
CA ASN A 177 16.97 -0.50 -15.71
C ASN A 177 17.08 -0.90 -14.23
N TYR A 178 17.18 -2.20 -13.93
CA TYR A 178 17.36 -2.67 -12.58
C TYR A 178 18.76 -2.33 -12.05
N ASN A 179 18.82 -1.69 -10.88
CA ASN A 179 20.09 -1.37 -10.23
C ASN A 179 20.40 -2.35 -9.10
N PRO A 180 21.37 -3.27 -9.29
CA PRO A 180 21.72 -4.29 -8.30
C PRO A 180 22.51 -3.76 -7.09
N GLN A 181 22.92 -2.48 -7.06
CA GLN A 181 23.76 -1.92 -5.97
C GLN A 181 23.03 -1.88 -4.61
N ASN A 182 21.72 -2.07 -4.61
CA ASN A 182 20.91 -2.08 -3.38
C ASN A 182 20.62 -3.48 -2.84
N ASP A 183 21.13 -4.53 -3.48
CA ASP A 183 20.83 -5.91 -3.12
C ASP A 183 22.04 -6.65 -2.58
N ASN A 184 21.82 -7.41 -1.51
CA ASN A 184 22.87 -8.27 -0.91
C ASN A 184 23.16 -9.55 -1.72
N GLY A 185 22.61 -9.68 -2.94
CA GLY A 185 22.73 -10.86 -3.80
C GLY A 185 21.80 -12.02 -3.37
N GLY A 186 21.74 -13.06 -4.20
CA GLY A 186 20.98 -14.28 -3.90
C GLY A 186 19.46 -14.16 -4.03
N LEU A 187 18.95 -13.13 -4.73
CA LEU A 187 17.53 -12.97 -4.99
C LEU A 187 17.03 -14.08 -5.93
N THR A 188 15.83 -14.58 -5.63
CA THR A 188 15.19 -15.67 -6.38
C THR A 188 13.90 -15.20 -7.04
N TYR A 189 13.67 -15.67 -8.26
CA TYR A 189 12.43 -15.48 -8.99
C TYR A 189 11.96 -16.80 -9.61
N LYS A 190 10.68 -17.12 -9.41
CA LYS A 190 10.04 -18.31 -9.95
C LYS A 190 8.67 -17.94 -10.48
N ALA A 191 8.32 -18.48 -11.62
CA ALA A 191 6.99 -18.35 -12.19
C ALA A 191 6.56 -19.67 -12.85
N LYS A 192 5.24 -19.87 -12.97
CA LYS A 192 4.61 -20.96 -13.71
C LYS A 192 3.92 -20.41 -14.95
N VAL A 193 3.97 -21.14 -16.03
CA VAL A 193 3.20 -20.86 -17.25
C VAL A 193 2.02 -21.80 -17.31
N ASN A 194 0.83 -21.26 -17.54
CA ASN A 194 -0.39 -22.03 -17.75
C ASN A 194 -1.07 -21.57 -19.03
N VAL A 195 -1.88 -22.44 -19.60
CA VAL A 195 -2.69 -22.11 -20.79
C VAL A 195 -4.16 -22.36 -20.44
N TYR A 196 -4.99 -21.37 -20.71
CA TYR A 196 -6.42 -21.39 -20.50
C TYR A 196 -7.12 -21.29 -21.84
N GLY A 197 -8.31 -21.88 -21.99
CA GLY A 197 -9.06 -21.80 -23.23
C GLY A 197 -10.56 -21.88 -23.00
N ALA A 198 -11.31 -21.14 -23.81
CA ALA A 198 -12.77 -21.17 -23.85
C ALA A 198 -13.28 -21.13 -25.27
N GLY A 199 -14.38 -21.85 -25.55
CA GLY A 199 -15.03 -21.83 -26.88
C GLY A 199 -15.58 -20.43 -27.17
N SER A 200 -15.41 -19.99 -28.43
CA SER A 200 -15.83 -18.64 -28.85
C SER A 200 -17.35 -18.47 -29.01
N ASP A 201 -18.10 -19.58 -29.08
CA ASP A 201 -19.58 -19.56 -29.18
C ASP A 201 -20.27 -19.35 -27.83
N ASN A 202 -19.66 -19.75 -26.74
CA ASN A 202 -19.91 -19.03 -25.51
C ASN A 202 -19.26 -17.68 -25.74
N LEU A 203 -20.03 -16.70 -26.22
CA LEU A 203 -19.64 -15.31 -26.22
C LEU A 203 -18.70 -15.15 -25.04
N ALA A 204 -17.39 -15.11 -25.33
CA ALA A 204 -16.43 -14.96 -24.27
C ALA A 204 -16.95 -13.78 -23.49
N LEU A 205 -17.49 -14.07 -22.31
CA LEU A 205 -17.94 -13.04 -21.42
C LEU A 205 -16.69 -12.27 -21.19
N LEU A 206 -16.50 -11.20 -21.95
CA LEU A 206 -15.41 -10.27 -21.71
C LEU A 206 -15.45 -10.08 -20.22
N GLU A 207 -14.35 -10.26 -19.50
CA GLU A 207 -14.37 -10.01 -18.06
C GLU A 207 -14.94 -8.62 -17.78
N ASP A 208 -14.75 -7.65 -18.68
CA ASP A 208 -15.36 -6.33 -18.64
C ASP A 208 -16.90 -6.34 -18.79
N GLN A 209 -17.48 -7.42 -19.28
CA GLN A 209 -18.93 -7.63 -19.37
C GLN A 209 -19.47 -8.61 -18.33
N TYR A 210 -18.61 -9.28 -17.53
CA TYR A 210 -19.03 -10.29 -16.57
C TYR A 210 -20.16 -9.77 -15.68
N CYS A 211 -19.93 -8.67 -15.03
CA CYS A 211 -20.92 -8.06 -14.14
C CYS A 211 -22.20 -7.68 -14.86
N TYR A 212 -22.09 -7.06 -16.02
CA TYR A 212 -23.24 -6.65 -16.83
C TYR A 212 -24.09 -7.86 -17.28
N ASN A 213 -23.44 -8.91 -17.75
CA ASN A 213 -24.11 -10.10 -18.26
C ASN A 213 -24.85 -10.89 -17.16
N TYR A 214 -24.41 -10.79 -15.91
CA TYR A 214 -25.10 -11.36 -14.75
C TYR A 214 -26.01 -10.35 -14.02
N GLY A 215 -26.17 -9.13 -14.56
CA GLY A 215 -27.05 -8.11 -14.02
C GLY A 215 -26.47 -7.32 -12.84
N PHE A 216 -25.16 -7.42 -12.59
CA PHE A 216 -24.49 -6.63 -11.55
C PHE A 216 -24.03 -5.30 -12.15
N THR A 217 -24.79 -4.26 -11.88
CA THR A 217 -24.54 -2.93 -12.46
C THR A 217 -23.75 -2.00 -11.54
N THR A 218 -23.68 -2.30 -10.23
CA THR A 218 -22.97 -1.47 -9.26
C THR A 218 -21.54 -1.95 -9.05
N LEU A 219 -20.61 -1.02 -8.78
CA LEU A 219 -19.24 -1.37 -8.40
C LEU A 219 -19.21 -2.25 -7.15
N SER A 220 -20.08 -1.93 -6.17
CA SER A 220 -20.20 -2.63 -4.90
C SER A 220 -20.49 -4.12 -5.04
N ASP A 221 -21.38 -4.50 -5.94
CA ASP A 221 -21.74 -5.91 -6.15
C ASP A 221 -20.77 -6.58 -7.13
N CYS A 222 -20.38 -5.86 -8.18
CA CYS A 222 -19.48 -6.39 -9.19
C CYS A 222 -18.14 -6.82 -8.60
N MET A 223 -17.51 -6.01 -7.75
CA MET A 223 -16.24 -6.35 -7.11
C MET A 223 -16.28 -7.65 -6.30
N LEU A 224 -17.42 -7.98 -5.72
CA LEU A 224 -17.60 -9.23 -4.95
C LEU A 224 -17.69 -10.44 -5.87
N VAL A 225 -18.53 -10.35 -6.90
CA VAL A 225 -18.82 -11.50 -7.77
C VAL A 225 -17.68 -11.80 -8.74
N ILE A 226 -17.01 -10.79 -9.28
CA ILE A 226 -15.89 -10.98 -10.22
C ILE A 226 -14.66 -11.58 -9.54
N ALA A 227 -14.42 -11.26 -8.28
CA ALA A 227 -13.25 -11.75 -7.55
C ALA A 227 -13.22 -13.28 -7.39
N ASN A 228 -14.37 -13.94 -7.45
CA ASN A 228 -14.49 -15.39 -7.29
C ASN A 228 -15.29 -16.03 -8.44
N HIS A 229 -15.60 -15.30 -9.52
CA HIS A 229 -16.43 -15.73 -10.65
C HIS A 229 -17.79 -16.31 -10.21
N GLU A 230 -18.42 -15.67 -9.23
CA GLU A 230 -19.69 -16.12 -8.66
C GLU A 230 -20.89 -15.48 -9.36
N LYS A 231 -21.99 -16.19 -9.44
CA LYS A 231 -23.21 -15.76 -10.14
C LYS A 231 -24.21 -15.03 -9.25
N SER A 232 -23.87 -14.85 -7.98
CA SER A 232 -24.68 -14.06 -7.04
C SER A 232 -23.80 -13.47 -5.94
N VAL A 233 -24.23 -12.34 -5.39
CA VAL A 233 -23.56 -11.67 -4.26
C VAL A 233 -23.47 -12.59 -3.03
N GLU A 234 -24.52 -13.36 -2.74
CA GLU A 234 -24.54 -14.28 -1.58
C GLU A 234 -23.57 -15.45 -1.75
N ALA A 235 -23.44 -16.00 -2.98
CA ALA A 235 -22.43 -17.03 -3.25
C ALA A 235 -21.01 -16.46 -3.10
N ALA A 236 -20.77 -15.24 -3.61
CA ALA A 236 -19.50 -14.55 -3.47
C ALA A 236 -19.13 -14.29 -1.99
N LYS A 237 -20.06 -13.78 -1.20
CA LYS A 237 -19.88 -13.58 0.23
C LYS A 237 -19.58 -14.89 0.97
N THR A 238 -20.30 -15.95 0.61
CA THR A 238 -20.09 -17.28 1.20
C THR A 238 -18.69 -17.82 0.88
N ALA A 239 -18.24 -17.71 -0.38
CA ALA A 239 -16.90 -18.12 -0.80
C ALA A 239 -15.80 -17.31 -0.11
N ILE A 240 -15.99 -15.99 0.05
CA ILE A 240 -15.05 -15.12 0.76
C ILE A 240 -14.97 -15.52 2.24
N LYS A 241 -16.10 -15.72 2.91
CA LYS A 241 -16.14 -16.11 4.33
C LYS A 241 -15.48 -17.47 4.58
N ALA A 242 -15.58 -18.39 3.63
CA ALA A 242 -14.97 -19.72 3.72
C ALA A 242 -13.43 -19.68 3.78
N LYS A 243 -12.79 -18.56 3.36
CA LYS A 243 -11.34 -18.38 3.50
C LYS A 243 -10.90 -18.22 4.97
N GLY A 244 -11.80 -17.81 5.86
CA GLY A 244 -11.51 -17.55 7.28
C GLY A 244 -10.71 -16.26 7.50
N THR A 245 -10.08 -16.17 8.68
CA THR A 245 -9.28 -15.01 9.08
C THR A 245 -7.81 -15.26 8.76
N PRO A 246 -7.15 -14.34 8.02
CA PRO A 246 -5.72 -14.43 7.72
C PRO A 246 -4.83 -14.35 8.98
N ASP A 247 -3.59 -14.80 8.86
CA ASP A 247 -2.55 -14.60 9.85
C ASP A 247 -1.87 -13.24 9.64
N PHE A 248 -2.27 -12.23 10.39
CA PHE A 248 -1.74 -10.87 10.28
C PHE A 248 -0.33 -10.69 10.85
N SER A 249 0.29 -11.75 11.37
CA SER A 249 1.73 -11.75 11.67
C SER A 249 2.60 -11.99 10.43
N LYS A 250 1.97 -12.44 9.32
CA LYS A 250 2.61 -12.72 8.03
C LYS A 250 2.26 -11.67 6.99
N ILE A 251 3.22 -11.38 6.13
CA ILE A 251 2.97 -10.57 4.92
C ILE A 251 2.04 -11.32 3.97
N ALA A 252 1.31 -10.60 3.10
CA ALA A 252 0.59 -11.18 1.99
C ALA A 252 1.05 -10.50 0.68
N PRO A 253 1.29 -11.26 -0.42
CA PRO A 253 1.03 -12.70 -0.56
C PRO A 253 1.98 -13.57 0.28
N ASN A 254 1.50 -14.77 0.64
CA ASN A 254 2.29 -15.82 1.30
C ASN A 254 1.77 -17.22 0.93
N ASP A 255 2.51 -18.28 1.30
CA ASP A 255 2.20 -19.65 0.90
C ASP A 255 0.93 -20.25 1.56
N SER A 256 0.44 -19.64 2.64
CA SER A 256 -0.67 -20.16 3.43
C SER A 256 -2.01 -19.48 3.15
N GLU A 257 -2.01 -18.42 2.32
CA GLU A 257 -3.19 -17.60 2.03
C GLU A 257 -3.32 -17.37 0.52
N THR A 258 -4.56 -17.28 0.03
CA THR A 258 -4.85 -16.88 -1.35
C THR A 258 -5.08 -15.38 -1.42
N ASP A 259 -4.55 -14.70 -2.45
CA ASP A 259 -4.84 -13.30 -2.71
C ASP A 259 -6.34 -13.06 -2.98
N GLY A 260 -6.78 -11.82 -2.87
CA GLY A 260 -8.14 -11.40 -3.18
C GLY A 260 -8.93 -10.93 -1.98
N LEU A 261 -10.26 -11.15 -2.01
CA LEU A 261 -11.16 -10.64 -0.96
C LEU A 261 -11.19 -11.53 0.28
N TYR A 262 -11.24 -10.86 1.43
CA TYR A 262 -11.47 -11.42 2.76
C TYR A 262 -12.56 -10.61 3.48
N MET A 263 -13.11 -11.15 4.56
CA MET A 263 -14.16 -10.51 5.35
C MET A 263 -13.62 -10.07 6.72
N ALA A 264 -14.03 -8.88 7.15
CA ALA A 264 -13.93 -8.40 8.52
C ALA A 264 -15.20 -7.60 8.84
N GLU A 265 -15.45 -7.32 10.11
CA GLU A 265 -16.54 -6.42 10.50
C GLU A 265 -16.02 -5.00 10.69
N ASP A 266 -16.76 -4.02 10.16
CA ASP A 266 -16.66 -2.61 10.53
C ASP A 266 -17.83 -2.17 11.43
N ASP A 267 -18.02 -0.87 11.62
CA ASP A 267 -19.09 -0.35 12.47
C ASP A 267 -20.48 -0.51 11.84
N GLU A 268 -20.57 -0.69 10.51
CA GLU A 268 -21.82 -0.81 9.74
C GLU A 268 -22.12 -2.27 9.34
N GLY A 269 -21.25 -3.23 9.69
CA GLY A 269 -21.47 -4.65 9.45
C GLY A 269 -20.34 -5.37 8.72
N GLU A 270 -20.70 -6.31 7.83
CA GLU A 270 -19.73 -7.11 7.09
C GLU A 270 -19.03 -6.28 6.01
N SER A 271 -17.74 -6.12 6.15
CA SER A 271 -16.85 -5.44 5.21
C SER A 271 -15.96 -6.45 4.49
N TYR A 272 -15.76 -6.26 3.19
CA TYR A 272 -14.99 -7.16 2.33
C TYR A 272 -13.76 -6.43 1.79
N TYR A 273 -12.57 -6.80 2.23
CA TYR A 273 -11.32 -6.11 1.94
C TYR A 273 -10.38 -6.93 1.06
N TYR A 274 -9.62 -6.24 0.22
CA TYR A 274 -8.59 -6.86 -0.60
C TYR A 274 -7.31 -7.12 0.20
N ARG A 275 -6.68 -8.29 -0.04
CA ARG A 275 -5.42 -8.72 0.59
C ARG A 275 -4.48 -9.35 -0.42
N GLY A 276 -3.18 -9.04 -0.33
CA GLY A 276 -2.13 -9.64 -1.13
C GLY A 276 -1.84 -8.92 -2.46
N ALA A 277 -1.36 -9.66 -3.45
CA ALA A 277 -0.96 -9.16 -4.77
C ALA A 277 -2.15 -9.02 -5.73
N VAL A 278 -3.18 -8.31 -5.29
CA VAL A 278 -4.42 -8.13 -6.05
C VAL A 278 -4.21 -7.28 -7.31
N ARG A 279 -4.77 -7.70 -8.44
CA ARG A 279 -4.61 -7.05 -9.76
C ARG A 279 -5.89 -6.51 -10.36
N ASN A 280 -7.04 -6.85 -9.82
CA ASN A 280 -8.36 -6.50 -10.34
C ASN A 280 -9.16 -5.58 -9.42
N ASN A 281 -8.51 -4.60 -8.82
CA ASN A 281 -9.12 -3.60 -7.95
C ASN A 281 -8.86 -2.15 -8.39
N TYR A 282 -8.56 -1.92 -9.68
CA TYR A 282 -8.40 -0.60 -10.24
C TYR A 282 -9.72 0.02 -10.64
N VAL A 283 -9.88 1.32 -10.35
CA VAL A 283 -11.06 2.13 -10.71
C VAL A 283 -10.60 3.42 -11.36
N SER A 284 -11.18 3.75 -12.51
CA SER A 284 -11.05 5.06 -13.15
C SER A 284 -12.22 5.96 -12.72
N PHE A 285 -11.92 7.00 -11.95
CA PHE A 285 -12.92 7.94 -11.43
C PHE A 285 -12.37 9.36 -11.34
N ALA A 286 -13.15 10.35 -11.80
CA ALA A 286 -12.83 11.78 -11.74
C ALA A 286 -11.46 12.14 -12.39
N GLY A 287 -11.03 11.41 -13.43
CA GLY A 287 -9.75 11.63 -14.10
C GLY A 287 -8.52 11.06 -13.40
N PHE A 288 -8.72 10.22 -12.38
CA PHE A 288 -7.68 9.55 -11.62
C PHE A 288 -7.87 8.05 -11.59
N ILE A 289 -6.79 7.35 -11.28
CA ILE A 289 -6.79 5.92 -10.98
C ILE A 289 -6.81 5.73 -9.46
N TRP A 290 -7.68 4.84 -9.03
CA TRP A 290 -7.87 4.46 -7.64
C TRP A 290 -7.68 2.95 -7.49
N ARG A 291 -7.31 2.52 -6.28
CA ARG A 291 -7.33 1.10 -5.90
C ARG A 291 -8.41 0.88 -4.85
N ILE A 292 -9.29 -0.10 -5.07
CA ILE A 292 -10.28 -0.47 -4.05
C ILE A 292 -9.54 -1.06 -2.85
N ILE A 293 -9.83 -0.52 -1.66
CA ILE A 293 -9.38 -1.08 -0.39
C ILE A 293 -10.38 -2.14 0.08
N ARG A 294 -11.66 -1.76 0.14
CA ARG A 294 -12.73 -2.62 0.63
C ARG A 294 -14.13 -2.14 0.22
N ARG A 295 -15.08 -3.03 0.32
CA ARG A 295 -16.50 -2.71 0.42
C ARG A 295 -16.84 -2.58 1.89
N ASN A 296 -17.36 -1.45 2.30
CA ASN A 296 -17.80 -1.18 3.67
C ASN A 296 -19.07 -1.98 4.04
N GLY A 297 -19.37 -2.07 5.33
CA GLY A 297 -20.56 -2.77 5.81
C GLY A 297 -21.88 -2.23 5.28
N ASP A 298 -21.98 -0.91 5.02
CA ASP A 298 -23.12 -0.25 4.39
C ASP A 298 -23.21 -0.49 2.87
N GLY A 299 -22.21 -1.11 2.26
CA GLY A 299 -22.13 -1.38 0.83
C GLY A 299 -21.39 -0.32 0.02
N SER A 300 -20.99 0.80 0.58
CA SER A 300 -20.14 1.77 -0.08
C SER A 300 -18.74 1.19 -0.37
N VAL A 301 -18.03 1.74 -1.36
CA VAL A 301 -16.72 1.23 -1.80
C VAL A 301 -15.61 2.21 -1.46
N ARG A 302 -14.71 1.80 -0.59
CA ARG A 302 -13.56 2.58 -0.12
C ARG A 302 -12.37 2.41 -1.05
N MET A 303 -11.80 3.53 -1.51
CA MET A 303 -10.73 3.55 -2.48
C MET A 303 -9.61 4.50 -2.07
N ILE A 304 -8.37 4.15 -2.45
CA ILE A 304 -7.17 4.97 -2.26
C ILE A 304 -6.64 5.46 -3.60
N TYR A 305 -6.19 6.71 -3.65
CA TYR A 305 -5.56 7.32 -4.81
C TYR A 305 -4.32 6.53 -5.24
N SER A 306 -4.18 6.30 -6.56
CA SER A 306 -3.09 5.54 -7.16
C SER A 306 -2.47 6.22 -8.39
N GLY A 307 -2.72 7.53 -8.57
CA GLY A 307 -2.13 8.30 -9.66
C GLY A 307 -3.12 8.71 -10.75
N LYS A 308 -2.59 9.04 -11.91
CA LYS A 308 -3.36 9.40 -13.13
C LYS A 308 -3.34 8.28 -14.17
N SER A 309 -2.41 7.36 -14.05
CA SER A 309 -2.24 6.19 -14.90
C SER A 309 -2.11 4.95 -14.05
N VAL A 310 -2.52 3.80 -14.57
CA VAL A 310 -2.32 2.49 -13.93
C VAL A 310 -0.85 2.10 -13.79
N SER A 311 0.02 2.69 -14.62
CA SER A 311 1.48 2.53 -14.57
C SER A 311 2.18 3.46 -13.59
N ASP A 312 1.45 4.35 -12.91
CA ASP A 312 2.04 5.27 -11.96
C ASP A 312 2.59 4.52 -10.73
N THR A 313 3.81 4.90 -10.36
CA THR A 313 4.53 4.38 -9.19
C THR A 313 5.18 5.53 -8.42
N GLY A 314 5.68 5.27 -7.23
CA GLY A 314 6.44 6.25 -6.45
C GLY A 314 5.66 7.55 -6.22
N ASP A 315 6.28 8.67 -6.55
CA ASP A 315 5.74 10.02 -6.34
C ASP A 315 4.41 10.26 -7.07
N ASN A 316 4.22 9.67 -8.24
CA ASN A 316 3.02 9.83 -9.04
C ASN A 316 1.76 9.24 -8.37
N THR A 317 1.92 8.35 -7.39
CA THR A 317 0.83 7.76 -6.61
C THR A 317 0.44 8.58 -5.38
N THR A 318 0.99 9.78 -5.22
CA THR A 318 0.71 10.71 -4.12
C THR A 318 0.29 12.07 -4.67
N ILE A 319 -0.36 12.88 -3.84
CA ILE A 319 -0.65 14.29 -4.16
C ILE A 319 0.44 15.25 -3.68
N GLY A 320 1.61 14.71 -3.33
CA GLY A 320 2.78 15.41 -2.80
C GLY A 320 3.11 14.99 -1.36
N ASP A 321 4.24 15.50 -0.87
CA ASP A 321 4.73 15.24 0.49
C ASP A 321 4.30 16.39 1.42
N TYR A 322 3.66 16.04 2.55
CA TYR A 322 3.17 17.00 3.54
C TYR A 322 3.38 16.48 4.95
N GLN A 323 3.47 17.42 5.91
CA GLN A 323 3.43 17.10 7.33
C GLN A 323 2.01 16.67 7.73
N PHE A 324 1.92 15.66 8.60
CA PHE A 324 0.64 15.33 9.21
C PHE A 324 0.18 16.48 10.11
N ASN A 325 1.10 16.96 10.96
CA ASN A 325 0.93 18.20 11.73
C ASN A 325 2.28 18.93 11.81
N SER A 326 2.26 20.26 11.80
CA SER A 326 3.47 21.07 11.94
C SER A 326 3.96 21.15 13.40
N LYS A 327 3.09 20.84 14.36
CA LYS A 327 3.34 20.82 15.80
C LYS A 327 3.35 19.38 16.29
N TYR A 328 4.21 19.03 17.27
CA TYR A 328 4.45 17.62 17.61
C TYR A 328 4.73 17.36 19.10
N TRP A 329 4.77 18.40 19.95
CA TRP A 329 5.23 18.28 21.33
C TRP A 329 4.15 17.93 22.36
N ASP A 330 2.92 17.68 21.94
CA ASP A 330 1.81 17.26 22.78
C ASP A 330 1.04 16.12 22.12
N PRO A 331 0.48 15.17 22.89
CA PRO A 331 -0.33 14.07 22.35
C PRO A 331 -1.49 14.50 21.44
N THR A 332 -2.00 15.71 21.59
CA THR A 332 -3.11 16.25 20.79
C THR A 332 -2.78 16.31 19.29
N TYR A 333 -1.50 16.46 18.94
CA TYR A 333 -1.07 16.66 17.54
C TYR A 333 -1.06 15.41 16.67
N VAL A 334 -1.41 14.24 17.21
CA VAL A 334 -1.72 13.05 16.41
C VAL A 334 -3.12 13.12 15.80
N GLY A 335 -3.92 14.13 16.15
CA GLY A 335 -5.29 14.31 15.66
C GLY A 335 -5.34 14.78 14.22
N TYR A 336 -6.23 14.18 13.42
CA TYR A 336 -6.61 14.69 12.10
C TYR A 336 -7.25 16.08 12.19
N LYS A 337 -8.02 16.29 13.26
CA LYS A 337 -8.29 17.61 13.84
C LYS A 337 -7.80 17.58 15.30
N TYR A 338 -7.43 18.71 15.84
CA TYR A 338 -6.87 18.82 17.18
C TYR A 338 -7.35 20.06 17.90
N ASN A 339 -7.03 20.17 19.19
CA ASN A 339 -7.33 21.33 20.02
C ASN A 339 -6.05 22.00 20.47
N GLU A 340 -5.98 23.33 20.34
CA GLU A 340 -4.85 24.17 20.80
C GLU A 340 -5.10 24.82 22.16
N ASP A 341 -6.14 24.41 22.86
CA ASP A 341 -6.43 24.92 24.20
C ASP A 341 -5.55 24.23 25.24
N PHE A 342 -4.40 24.81 25.50
CA PHE A 342 -3.41 24.28 26.41
C PHE A 342 -3.40 25.03 27.71
N SER A 343 -3.22 24.31 28.82
CA SER A 343 -2.93 24.86 30.11
C SER A 343 -1.44 24.82 30.45
N LEU A 344 -1.02 25.75 31.28
CA LEU A 344 0.34 25.82 31.80
C LEU A 344 0.57 24.70 32.82
N HIS A 345 1.63 23.93 32.67
CA HIS A 345 2.09 22.93 33.64
C HIS A 345 3.48 23.28 34.14
N GLU A 346 3.65 23.28 35.44
CA GLU A 346 4.95 23.44 36.09
C GLU A 346 5.54 22.03 36.29
N SER A 347 6.74 21.77 35.74
CA SER A 347 7.46 20.53 36.03
C SER A 347 8.27 20.67 37.33
N ASN A 348 8.40 19.54 38.06
CA ASN A 348 9.19 19.50 39.28
C ASN A 348 10.68 19.58 38.94
N GLY A 349 11.34 20.62 39.49
CA GLY A 349 12.79 20.76 39.37
C GLY A 349 13.22 22.20 39.05
N THR A 350 14.33 22.62 39.60
CA THR A 350 14.98 23.88 39.29
C THR A 350 16.22 23.63 38.48
N ILE A 351 16.28 24.23 37.28
CA ILE A 351 17.45 24.19 36.43
C ILE A 351 18.25 25.46 36.63
N GLY A 352 19.52 25.33 36.98
CA GLY A 352 20.48 26.43 36.96
C GLY A 352 20.88 26.73 35.52
N TYR A 353 20.62 27.94 35.06
CA TYR A 353 20.91 28.36 33.71
C TYR A 353 21.91 29.51 33.69
N ASN A 354 23.05 29.31 33.00
CA ASN A 354 24.07 30.34 32.86
C ASN A 354 23.76 31.23 31.66
N TRP A 355 22.95 32.23 31.88
CA TRP A 355 22.37 33.05 30.85
C TRP A 355 23.34 33.98 30.16
N PHE A 356 24.22 34.64 30.94
CA PHE A 356 25.10 35.70 30.41
C PHE A 356 26.51 35.26 30.03
N THR A 357 26.92 34.07 30.38
CA THR A 357 28.26 33.60 30.07
C THR A 357 28.38 32.98 28.69
N ASN A 358 27.28 32.81 27.98
CA ASN A 358 27.26 32.22 26.64
C ASN A 358 26.78 33.25 25.61
N THR A 359 27.61 34.27 25.35
CA THR A 359 27.32 35.35 24.40
C THR A 359 27.04 34.90 22.96
N GLN A 360 27.41 33.67 22.58
CA GLN A 360 27.07 33.13 21.27
C GLN A 360 25.60 32.64 21.18
N LYS A 361 24.98 32.38 22.33
CA LYS A 361 23.60 31.87 22.39
C LYS A 361 22.58 33.00 22.51
N TYR A 362 22.95 34.12 23.10
CA TYR A 362 22.04 35.16 23.49
C TYR A 362 22.66 36.53 23.20
N ASP A 363 22.34 37.07 22.03
CA ASP A 363 22.69 38.44 21.69
C ASP A 363 21.57 39.36 22.18
N TYR A 364 21.67 39.77 23.44
CA TYR A 364 20.67 40.59 24.15
C TYR A 364 20.86 42.07 23.93
N GLY A 365 21.40 42.47 22.89
CA GLY A 365 21.78 43.83 22.56
C GLY A 365 21.09 44.98 23.26
N THR A 366 19.83 44.98 23.70
CA THR A 366 19.21 46.22 24.22
C THR A 366 17.90 46.06 25.00
N GLY A 367 17.51 44.93 25.50
CA GLY A 367 16.16 44.77 26.06
C GLY A 367 16.03 44.61 27.57
N TYR A 368 17.14 44.50 28.29
CA TYR A 368 17.10 44.11 29.72
C TYR A 368 17.96 45.00 30.58
N THR A 369 17.46 45.32 31.78
CA THR A 369 18.28 45.82 32.90
C THR A 369 18.26 44.78 34.00
N PHE A 370 19.42 44.45 34.56
CA PHE A 370 19.54 43.64 35.75
C PHE A 370 19.80 44.53 36.97
N ASN A 371 18.96 44.36 37.97
CA ASN A 371 19.13 45.05 39.25
C ASN A 371 19.88 44.14 40.23
N GLU A 372 21.13 44.48 40.52
CA GLU A 372 22.01 43.69 41.38
C GLU A 372 21.49 43.56 42.82
N SER A 373 20.81 44.61 43.37
CA SER A 373 20.32 44.59 44.74
C SER A 373 19.05 43.74 44.89
N THR A 374 18.20 43.72 43.90
CA THR A 374 16.94 42.94 43.93
C THR A 374 17.10 41.59 43.22
N LYS A 375 18.22 41.37 42.50
CA LYS A 375 18.46 40.19 41.67
C LYS A 375 17.35 39.91 40.65
N LYS A 376 16.80 40.96 40.08
CA LYS A 376 15.70 40.87 39.10
C LYS A 376 16.10 41.47 37.76
N PHE A 377 15.72 40.81 36.71
CA PHE A 377 15.71 41.38 35.37
C PHE A 377 14.43 42.16 35.14
N THR A 378 14.57 43.32 34.51
CA THR A 378 13.44 44.13 34.04
C THR A 378 13.56 44.29 32.54
N LEU A 379 12.51 43.96 31.81
CA LEU A 379 12.40 44.21 30.39
C LEU A 379 12.30 45.72 30.13
N THR A 380 13.16 46.24 29.27
CA THR A 380 13.20 47.68 28.92
C THR A 380 12.93 47.86 27.41
N GLY A 381 11.84 47.36 26.89
CA GLY A 381 11.50 47.57 25.49
C GLY A 381 10.69 46.44 24.88
N ASN A 382 10.53 46.46 23.56
CA ASN A 382 9.89 45.36 22.84
C ASN A 382 10.73 44.10 22.98
N LEU A 383 10.07 43.00 23.26
CA LEU A 383 10.67 41.69 23.36
C LEU A 383 11.49 41.39 22.10
N GLN A 384 12.78 41.16 22.26
CA GLN A 384 13.58 40.63 21.16
C GLN A 384 13.63 39.13 21.27
N GLN A 385 13.30 38.47 20.16
CA GLN A 385 13.42 37.05 20.02
C GLN A 385 14.91 36.65 20.08
N LEU A 386 15.20 35.68 20.92
CA LEU A 386 16.56 35.21 21.15
C LEU A 386 16.78 33.95 20.35
N THR A 387 17.74 34.00 19.42
CA THR A 387 18.04 32.86 18.55
C THR A 387 19.25 32.10 19.07
N TRP A 388 19.09 30.84 19.32
CA TRP A 388 20.18 29.96 19.67
C TRP A 388 20.08 28.63 18.91
N ASN A 389 21.02 28.34 18.03
CA ASN A 389 21.08 27.07 17.29
C ASN A 389 19.71 26.60 16.80
N ASP A 390 19.02 27.41 16.02
CA ASP A 390 17.67 27.18 15.48
C ASP A 390 16.54 27.19 16.51
N ASN A 391 16.81 27.43 17.80
CA ASN A 391 15.82 27.66 18.83
C ASN A 391 15.61 29.16 19.04
N HIS A 392 14.37 29.51 19.34
CA HIS A 392 13.99 30.87 19.71
C HIS A 392 13.66 30.89 21.19
N ASP A 393 14.41 31.67 21.96
CA ASP A 393 14.15 31.88 23.39
C ASP A 393 13.67 33.30 23.61
N GLU A 394 12.64 33.47 24.43
CA GLU A 394 12.05 34.74 24.73
C GLU A 394 11.84 34.87 26.25
N ILE A 395 12.00 36.07 26.82
CA ILE A 395 11.62 36.35 28.22
C ILE A 395 10.43 37.29 28.23
N VAL A 396 9.32 36.84 28.83
CA VAL A 396 8.11 37.62 29.02
C VAL A 396 7.67 37.51 30.49
N ASN A 397 7.49 38.62 31.17
CA ASN A 397 6.97 38.60 32.54
C ASN A 397 7.69 37.63 33.50
N ASN A 398 9.01 37.59 33.47
CA ASN A 398 9.86 36.63 34.20
C ASN A 398 9.69 35.14 33.78
N GLN A 399 9.21 34.88 32.58
CA GLN A 399 9.15 33.56 32.00
C GLN A 399 10.07 33.50 30.79
N LEU A 400 10.87 32.46 30.70
CA LEU A 400 11.73 32.16 29.54
C LEU A 400 11.00 31.18 28.66
N TYR A 401 10.78 31.55 27.42
CA TYR A 401 10.20 30.69 26.38
C TYR A 401 11.33 30.10 25.54
N SER A 402 11.41 28.79 25.46
CA SER A 402 12.31 28.08 24.55
C SER A 402 11.52 27.45 23.43
N CYS A 403 11.91 27.78 22.24
CA CYS A 403 11.20 27.33 21.02
C CYS A 403 12.11 26.47 20.15
N LEU A 404 11.61 25.33 19.72
CA LEU A 404 12.21 24.54 18.66
C LEU A 404 11.59 24.96 17.31
N ASN A 405 12.41 25.45 16.40
CA ASN A 405 11.96 26.06 15.15
C ASN A 405 11.05 27.29 15.37
N THR A 406 9.83 27.26 14.82
CA THR A 406 8.83 28.34 14.98
C THR A 406 7.84 28.08 16.11
N SER A 407 8.02 27.00 16.87
CA SER A 407 7.05 26.52 17.84
C SER A 407 7.64 26.51 19.25
N CYS A 408 7.15 27.41 20.11
CA CYS A 408 7.53 27.47 21.51
C CYS A 408 6.77 26.42 22.30
N ASN A 409 7.47 25.39 22.77
CA ASN A 409 6.86 24.26 23.48
C ASN A 409 7.31 24.14 24.95
N VAL A 410 8.33 24.87 25.35
CA VAL A 410 8.83 24.86 26.73
C VAL A 410 8.93 26.29 27.25
N VAL A 411 8.36 26.50 28.42
CA VAL A 411 8.44 27.77 29.16
C VAL A 411 9.14 27.48 30.47
N TYR A 412 10.09 28.36 30.82
CA TYR A 412 10.76 28.33 32.10
C TYR A 412 10.31 29.52 32.92
N LYS A 413 9.88 29.29 34.15
CA LYS A 413 9.61 30.33 35.11
C LYS A 413 10.90 30.68 35.84
N VAL A 414 11.26 31.95 35.83
CA VAL A 414 12.41 32.42 36.59
C VAL A 414 12.06 32.43 38.08
N THR A 415 12.72 31.58 38.86
CA THR A 415 12.47 31.42 40.30
C THR A 415 13.46 32.18 41.17
N GLY A 416 14.55 32.66 40.57
CA GLY A 416 15.57 33.43 41.26
C GLY A 416 16.85 33.51 40.46
N TYR A 417 17.89 34.03 41.08
CA TYR A 417 19.20 34.21 40.49
C TYR A 417 20.28 33.72 41.47
N SER A 418 21.29 33.04 40.96
CA SER A 418 22.47 32.66 41.75
C SER A 418 23.49 33.79 41.78
N ASN A 419 23.59 34.55 40.70
CA ASN A 419 24.41 35.75 40.52
C ASN A 419 23.86 36.54 39.32
N ALA A 420 24.52 37.64 38.95
CA ALA A 420 24.10 38.48 37.83
C ALA A 420 23.98 37.73 36.48
N ASN A 421 24.75 36.67 36.29
CA ASN A 421 24.86 35.93 35.04
C ASN A 421 24.17 34.56 35.08
N THR A 422 23.53 34.18 36.18
CA THR A 422 22.95 32.83 36.32
C THR A 422 21.55 32.93 36.92
N MET A 423 20.55 32.60 36.10
CA MET A 423 19.17 32.47 36.54
C MET A 423 18.91 31.05 37.08
N LYS A 424 18.04 30.97 38.09
CA LYS A 424 17.38 29.73 38.45
C LYS A 424 16.01 29.72 37.78
N VAL A 425 15.77 28.69 36.98
CA VAL A 425 14.52 28.54 36.23
C VAL A 425 13.84 27.24 36.59
N GLN A 426 12.53 27.25 36.65
CA GLN A 426 11.70 26.08 36.80
C GLN A 426 11.09 25.81 35.43
N PRO A 427 11.29 24.63 34.85
CA PRO A 427 10.66 24.29 33.60
C PRO A 427 9.14 24.29 33.74
N ILE A 428 8.46 24.94 32.81
CA ILE A 428 7.01 24.90 32.65
C ILE A 428 6.72 24.60 31.18
N SER A 429 5.65 23.94 30.93
CA SER A 429 5.21 23.63 29.57
C SER A 429 3.74 23.95 29.39
N TYR A 430 3.38 24.30 28.16
CA TYR A 430 1.99 24.35 27.77
C TYR A 430 1.62 23.01 27.16
N SER A 431 0.58 22.38 27.68
CA SER A 431 0.10 21.11 27.16
C SER A 431 -1.39 20.93 27.40
N SER A 432 -1.99 20.00 26.71
CA SER A 432 -3.37 19.57 26.94
C SER A 432 -3.56 19.14 28.40
N ASN A 433 -4.64 19.57 29.04
CA ASN A 433 -4.88 19.38 30.48
C ASN A 433 -5.72 18.13 30.80
N SER A 434 -6.34 17.52 29.81
CA SER A 434 -7.15 16.32 29.94
C SER A 434 -7.23 15.56 28.62
N LEU A 435 -7.58 14.29 28.68
CA LEU A 435 -7.82 13.46 27.49
C LEU A 435 -8.93 14.04 26.61
N LEU A 436 -9.99 14.55 27.24
CA LEU A 436 -11.08 15.19 26.50
C LEU A 436 -10.57 16.40 25.71
N SER A 437 -9.77 17.29 26.36
CA SER A 437 -9.18 18.44 25.68
C SER A 437 -8.28 18.01 24.54
N ALA A 438 -7.37 17.03 24.77
CA ALA A 438 -6.46 16.51 23.74
C ALA A 438 -7.17 15.89 22.54
N GLN A 439 -8.39 15.37 22.73
CA GLN A 439 -9.18 14.69 21.68
C GLN A 439 -10.32 15.55 21.13
N THR A 440 -10.44 16.81 21.52
CA THR A 440 -11.42 17.74 20.95
C THR A 440 -10.96 18.21 19.56
N ASN A 441 -11.90 18.30 18.60
CA ASN A 441 -11.62 18.51 17.17
C ASN A 441 -11.96 19.94 16.72
N THR A 442 -11.25 20.94 17.21
CA THR A 442 -11.52 22.36 16.91
C THR A 442 -10.75 22.90 15.72
N THR A 443 -9.51 22.42 15.52
CA THR A 443 -8.56 22.95 14.54
C THR A 443 -8.17 21.86 13.54
N ASP A 444 -8.15 22.20 12.26
CA ASP A 444 -7.73 21.28 11.20
C ASP A 444 -6.21 21.12 11.21
N SER A 445 -5.75 19.88 11.11
CA SER A 445 -4.33 19.61 10.87
C SER A 445 -3.90 20.05 9.45
N PRO A 446 -2.60 20.35 9.23
CA PRO A 446 -2.09 20.68 7.91
C PRO A 446 -2.43 19.63 6.85
N ILE A 447 -2.38 18.34 7.20
CA ILE A 447 -2.73 17.27 6.25
C ILE A 447 -4.22 17.29 5.87
N LYS A 448 -5.12 17.56 6.84
CA LYS A 448 -6.56 17.74 6.56
C LYS A 448 -6.79 18.93 5.64
N THR A 449 -6.22 20.07 5.96
CA THR A 449 -6.31 21.29 5.14
C THR A 449 -5.84 21.02 3.70
N LYS A 450 -4.78 20.23 3.54
CA LYS A 450 -4.26 19.84 2.22
C LYS A 450 -5.22 18.94 1.46
N LEU A 451 -5.78 17.94 2.13
CA LEU A 451 -6.77 17.03 1.53
C LEU A 451 -8.04 17.78 1.11
N ASP A 452 -8.54 18.69 1.94
CA ASP A 452 -9.71 19.51 1.63
C ASP A 452 -9.46 20.42 0.40
N SER A 453 -8.27 21.03 0.34
CA SER A 453 -7.88 21.86 -0.81
C SER A 453 -7.79 21.05 -2.10
N TRP A 454 -7.23 19.84 -2.01
CA TRP A 454 -7.16 18.93 -3.14
C TRP A 454 -8.54 18.45 -3.57
N TYR A 455 -9.43 18.12 -2.61
CA TYR A 455 -10.80 17.74 -2.89
C TYR A 455 -11.55 18.84 -3.65
N LYS A 456 -11.48 20.08 -3.18
CA LYS A 456 -12.10 21.25 -3.85
C LYS A 456 -11.70 21.38 -5.31
N SER A 457 -10.43 21.13 -5.60
CA SER A 457 -9.89 21.30 -6.95
C SER A 457 -10.17 20.12 -7.88
N ASN A 458 -10.45 18.92 -7.35
CA ASN A 458 -10.44 17.71 -8.15
C ASN A 458 -11.73 16.86 -8.04
N LEU A 459 -12.45 16.93 -6.92
CA LEU A 459 -13.59 16.05 -6.65
C LEU A 459 -14.89 16.77 -6.33
N ALA A 460 -14.89 18.10 -6.18
CA ALA A 460 -16.09 18.85 -5.80
C ALA A 460 -17.28 18.61 -6.74
N SER A 461 -17.03 18.47 -8.03
CA SER A 461 -18.07 18.17 -9.05
C SER A 461 -18.51 16.71 -9.09
N TYR A 462 -18.03 15.87 -8.18
CA TYR A 462 -18.43 14.46 -8.07
C TYR A 462 -18.95 14.11 -6.68
N THR A 463 -19.25 15.12 -5.86
CA THR A 463 -19.68 14.94 -4.45
C THR A 463 -20.95 14.07 -4.35
N SER A 464 -21.87 14.14 -5.32
CA SER A 464 -23.10 13.35 -5.34
C SER A 464 -22.87 11.82 -5.36
N TYR A 465 -21.71 11.38 -5.84
CA TYR A 465 -21.34 9.97 -5.91
C TYR A 465 -20.57 9.46 -4.68
N LEU A 466 -20.16 10.36 -3.79
CA LEU A 466 -19.36 10.02 -2.62
C LEU A 466 -20.26 9.71 -1.42
N ALA A 467 -19.89 8.68 -0.67
CA ALA A 467 -20.53 8.30 0.57
C ALA A 467 -19.86 9.04 1.74
N ASP A 468 -20.69 9.40 2.73
CA ASP A 468 -20.23 10.01 3.98
C ASP A 468 -19.87 8.91 4.99
N GLU A 469 -18.75 8.25 4.75
CA GLU A 469 -18.25 7.15 5.56
C GLU A 469 -17.15 7.55 6.53
N THR A 470 -17.00 6.74 7.59
CA THR A 470 -16.03 7.02 8.66
C THR A 470 -14.58 6.95 8.19
N PHE A 471 -13.84 8.03 8.49
CA PHE A 471 -12.38 8.04 8.55
C PHE A 471 -11.97 8.02 10.02
N CYS A 472 -11.49 6.87 10.50
CA CYS A 472 -11.18 6.67 11.92
C CYS A 472 -9.78 7.13 12.25
N ASN A 473 -9.64 8.12 13.12
CA ASN A 473 -8.33 8.57 13.63
C ASN A 473 -7.84 7.71 14.81
N ASP A 474 -8.73 7.01 15.49
CA ASP A 474 -8.50 6.08 16.61
C ASP A 474 -7.44 6.51 17.64
N ARG A 475 -7.76 7.56 18.39
CA ARG A 475 -6.95 8.01 19.52
C ARG A 475 -7.29 7.28 20.83
N SER A 476 -7.83 6.06 20.77
CA SER A 476 -8.04 5.20 21.94
C SER A 476 -6.71 4.90 22.62
N ILE A 477 -6.67 4.97 23.96
CA ILE A 477 -5.45 4.83 24.75
C ILE A 477 -5.31 3.38 25.21
N THR A 478 -4.16 2.78 24.96
CA THR A 478 -3.82 1.45 25.49
C THR A 478 -2.85 1.53 26.66
N SER A 479 -2.01 2.55 26.71
CA SER A 479 -1.21 2.90 27.89
C SER A 479 -0.84 4.37 27.87
N GLY A 480 -0.51 4.95 29.02
CA GLY A 480 -0.26 6.38 29.19
C GLY A 480 -1.56 7.17 29.44
N THR A 481 -1.47 8.50 29.37
CA THR A 481 -2.58 9.40 29.69
C THR A 481 -3.30 9.96 28.46
N GLY A 482 -2.61 10.03 27.32
CA GLY A 482 -3.12 10.68 26.10
C GLY A 482 -3.16 12.21 26.15
N TYR A 483 -2.64 12.81 27.18
CA TYR A 483 -2.54 14.26 27.36
C TYR A 483 -1.32 14.59 28.23
N LYS A 484 -0.89 15.84 28.23
CA LYS A 484 0.37 16.31 28.82
C LYS A 484 1.61 15.70 28.15
N THR A 485 2.78 16.07 28.63
CA THR A 485 4.07 15.63 28.10
C THR A 485 4.84 14.72 29.04
N ASP A 486 4.29 14.42 30.22
CA ASP A 486 4.97 13.71 31.30
C ASP A 486 4.82 12.18 31.27
N SER A 487 4.00 11.66 30.37
CA SER A 487 3.85 10.22 30.20
C SER A 487 3.89 9.80 28.73
N THR A 488 4.56 8.67 28.45
CA THR A 488 4.48 8.03 27.13
C THR A 488 3.10 7.45 26.93
N THR A 489 2.49 7.73 25.79
CA THR A 489 1.16 7.23 25.42
C THR A 489 1.27 6.30 24.22
N TYR A 490 0.58 5.15 24.27
CA TYR A 490 0.38 4.26 23.13
C TYR A 490 -1.10 4.22 22.74
N TYR A 491 -1.36 4.32 21.44
CA TYR A 491 -2.72 4.32 20.89
C TYR A 491 -3.16 2.93 20.42
N GLY A 492 -4.46 2.76 20.21
CA GLY A 492 -5.09 1.48 19.90
C GLY A 492 -4.50 0.73 18.71
N ALA A 493 -4.21 1.46 17.62
CA ALA A 493 -3.59 0.87 16.43
C ALA A 493 -2.20 0.27 16.73
N TYR A 494 -1.42 0.87 17.67
CA TYR A 494 -0.12 0.31 18.04
C TYR A 494 -0.27 -1.08 18.68
N ASP A 495 -1.17 -1.22 19.62
CA ASP A 495 -1.40 -2.50 20.32
C ASP A 495 -1.94 -3.56 19.36
N ARG A 496 -2.90 -3.20 18.51
CA ARG A 496 -3.46 -4.15 17.52
C ARG A 496 -2.44 -4.61 16.49
N ILE A 497 -1.64 -3.69 15.93
CA ILE A 497 -0.74 -4.00 14.80
C ILE A 497 0.61 -4.52 15.28
N ALA A 498 1.24 -3.87 16.28
CA ALA A 498 2.59 -4.22 16.71
C ALA A 498 2.62 -5.41 17.68
N ASN A 499 1.66 -5.45 18.62
CA ASN A 499 1.68 -6.43 19.70
C ASN A 499 0.79 -7.67 19.40
N LYS A 500 -0.50 -7.43 19.15
CA LYS A 500 -1.51 -8.49 19.06
C LYS A 500 -1.68 -9.10 17.67
N ARG A 501 -1.29 -8.38 16.61
CA ARG A 501 -1.51 -8.80 15.22
C ARG A 501 -3.00 -9.05 14.91
N THR A 502 -3.86 -8.18 15.41
CA THR A 502 -5.32 -8.26 15.25
C THR A 502 -5.88 -6.93 14.76
N PRO A 503 -5.62 -6.54 13.49
CA PRO A 503 -6.14 -5.30 12.93
C PRO A 503 -7.67 -5.28 12.97
N SER A 504 -8.27 -4.09 13.09
CA SER A 504 -9.71 -3.91 13.22
C SER A 504 -10.19 -2.74 12.36
N LEU A 505 -11.38 -2.91 11.77
CA LEU A 505 -12.06 -1.84 11.03
C LEU A 505 -13.04 -1.04 11.90
N LYS A 506 -13.21 -1.43 13.17
CA LYS A 506 -14.11 -0.73 14.11
C LYS A 506 -13.45 0.51 14.69
N CYS A 507 -14.23 1.59 14.78
CA CYS A 507 -13.83 2.86 15.36
C CYS A 507 -14.52 3.06 16.71
N SER A 508 -13.79 2.84 17.80
CA SER A 508 -14.39 2.73 19.14
C SER A 508 -14.84 4.07 19.75
N GLN A 509 -14.27 5.20 19.29
CA GLN A 509 -14.50 6.50 19.89
C GLN A 509 -15.25 7.44 18.94
N GLU A 510 -16.31 8.05 19.42
CA GLU A 510 -17.15 8.97 18.62
C GLU A 510 -16.36 10.20 18.13
N ASN A 511 -15.45 10.73 18.96
CA ASN A 511 -14.61 11.87 18.59
C ASN A 511 -13.58 11.55 17.50
N ASP A 512 -13.40 10.28 17.15
CA ASP A 512 -12.47 9.81 16.12
C ASP A 512 -13.16 9.32 14.84
N ARG A 513 -14.50 9.30 14.83
CA ARG A 513 -15.34 8.93 13.67
C ARG A 513 -15.55 10.15 12.77
N PHE A 514 -14.54 10.47 11.98
CA PHE A 514 -14.60 11.64 11.10
C PHE A 514 -15.55 11.37 9.91
N ARG A 515 -16.66 12.14 9.87
CA ARG A 515 -17.67 12.17 8.80
C ARG A 515 -18.14 13.60 8.55
N VAL A 516 -18.70 13.88 7.38
CA VAL A 516 -19.34 15.17 7.08
C VAL A 516 -20.57 15.40 7.98
N SER A 517 -21.32 14.34 8.24
CA SER A 517 -22.51 14.37 9.12
C SER A 517 -22.19 14.33 10.61
N SER A 518 -20.94 14.09 11.02
CA SER A 518 -20.57 14.02 12.44
C SER A 518 -20.71 15.38 13.11
N THR A 519 -21.07 15.36 14.41
CA THR A 519 -21.11 16.56 15.25
C THR A 519 -19.76 16.86 15.86
N ASN A 520 -19.11 15.83 16.42
CA ASN A 520 -17.85 15.98 17.19
C ASN A 520 -16.60 15.83 16.33
N ALA A 521 -16.68 15.02 15.29
CA ALA A 521 -15.59 14.75 14.34
C ALA A 521 -15.99 15.15 12.92
N LYS A 522 -16.49 16.39 12.78
CA LYS A 522 -17.03 16.91 11.53
C LYS A 522 -15.95 17.15 10.49
N LEU A 523 -16.18 16.64 9.28
CA LEU A 523 -15.44 16.94 8.06
C LEU A 523 -16.16 17.97 7.21
N ASP A 524 -15.41 18.76 6.45
CA ASP A 524 -15.95 19.63 5.40
C ASP A 524 -16.24 18.86 4.11
N TYR A 525 -15.44 17.82 3.85
CA TYR A 525 -15.51 16.99 2.64
C TYR A 525 -15.32 15.51 2.99
N PRO A 526 -15.93 14.56 2.24
CA PRO A 526 -15.81 13.13 2.48
C PRO A 526 -14.47 12.57 1.97
N ILE A 527 -13.38 13.04 2.53
CA ILE A 527 -12.01 12.65 2.16
C ILE A 527 -11.14 12.47 3.41
N GLY A 528 -10.24 11.50 3.37
CA GLY A 528 -9.29 11.24 4.46
C GLY A 528 -8.10 10.43 3.99
N LEU A 529 -7.50 9.67 4.89
CA LEU A 529 -6.37 8.78 4.65
C LEU A 529 -6.74 7.33 5.01
N ILE A 530 -5.91 6.41 4.53
CA ILE A 530 -6.00 4.99 4.90
C ILE A 530 -5.62 4.80 6.37
N GLN A 531 -6.26 3.87 7.06
CA GLN A 531 -5.88 3.47 8.42
C GLN A 531 -4.71 2.47 8.38
N ALA A 532 -3.87 2.46 9.40
CA ALA A 532 -2.81 1.46 9.52
C ALA A 532 -3.38 0.03 9.63
N ASP A 533 -4.54 -0.13 10.26
CA ASP A 533 -5.29 -1.39 10.30
C ASP A 533 -5.68 -1.88 8.89
N GLU A 534 -6.14 -0.99 8.00
CA GLU A 534 -6.46 -1.32 6.60
C GLU A 534 -5.21 -1.75 5.82
N VAL A 535 -4.06 -1.14 6.08
CA VAL A 535 -2.77 -1.56 5.49
C VAL A 535 -2.37 -2.95 5.99
N SER A 536 -2.57 -3.24 7.28
CA SER A 536 -2.31 -4.56 7.86
C SER A 536 -3.24 -5.63 7.26
N LEU A 537 -4.52 -5.32 7.11
CA LEU A 537 -5.49 -6.18 6.42
C LEU A 537 -5.06 -6.47 4.98
N ALA A 538 -4.57 -5.46 4.25
CA ALA A 538 -4.10 -5.59 2.88
C ALA A 538 -2.81 -6.44 2.72
N GLY A 539 -2.06 -6.69 3.79
CA GLY A 539 -0.86 -7.52 3.76
C GLY A 539 0.43 -6.85 4.24
N GLY A 540 0.36 -5.56 4.61
CA GLY A 540 1.47 -4.87 5.27
C GLY A 540 1.64 -5.34 6.71
N VAL A 541 2.89 -5.52 7.17
CA VAL A 541 3.21 -5.98 8.53
C VAL A 541 4.18 -5.01 9.18
N TYR A 542 4.01 -4.79 10.49
CA TYR A 542 4.93 -3.99 11.28
C TYR A 542 6.35 -4.54 11.21
N SER A 543 7.30 -3.68 10.85
CA SER A 543 8.75 -3.98 10.79
C SER A 543 9.12 -5.14 9.86
N THR A 544 8.27 -5.46 8.87
CA THR A 544 8.53 -6.53 7.91
C THR A 544 8.37 -6.01 6.49
N THR A 545 9.41 -6.10 5.69
CA THR A 545 9.39 -5.69 4.28
C THR A 545 8.37 -6.49 3.49
N ASN A 546 7.53 -5.80 2.72
CA ASN A 546 6.62 -6.41 1.76
C ASN A 546 6.47 -5.50 0.53
N MET A 547 7.05 -5.90 -0.58
CA MET A 547 6.99 -5.16 -1.84
C MET A 547 5.99 -5.76 -2.84
N ASN A 548 5.22 -6.77 -2.42
CA ASN A 548 4.39 -7.57 -3.33
C ASN A 548 2.88 -7.39 -3.14
N TYR A 549 2.42 -6.59 -2.15
CA TYR A 549 0.99 -6.37 -1.99
C TYR A 549 0.51 -5.11 -2.73
N TYR A 550 -0.77 -5.04 -3.04
CA TYR A 550 -1.34 -4.04 -3.95
C TYR A 550 -1.22 -2.58 -3.48
N LEU A 551 -1.01 -2.32 -2.19
CA LEU A 551 -0.80 -0.96 -1.67
C LEU A 551 0.63 -0.47 -1.77
N TYR A 552 1.59 -1.38 -2.03
CA TYR A 552 2.99 -1.03 -2.21
C TYR A 552 3.18 -0.06 -3.39
N ASN A 553 3.97 0.99 -3.18
CA ASN A 553 4.25 2.01 -4.19
C ASN A 553 5.68 2.57 -4.15
N SER A 554 6.60 1.92 -3.43
CA SER A 554 8.00 2.33 -3.23
C SER A 554 8.21 3.70 -2.54
N ARG A 555 7.17 4.27 -1.91
CA ARG A 555 7.23 5.57 -1.22
C ARG A 555 6.81 5.46 0.24
N TYR A 556 7.32 6.40 1.05
CA TYR A 556 6.77 6.68 2.37
C TYR A 556 5.43 7.40 2.22
N PHE A 557 4.39 6.95 2.89
CA PHE A 557 3.11 7.67 2.92
C PHE A 557 2.40 7.55 4.27
N TRP A 558 1.65 8.60 4.61
CA TRP A 558 0.89 8.70 5.85
C TRP A 558 -0.30 7.74 5.88
N THR A 559 -0.54 7.18 7.07
CA THR A 559 -1.85 6.67 7.46
C THR A 559 -2.59 7.69 8.32
N LEU A 560 -3.85 7.40 8.67
CA LEU A 560 -4.63 8.23 9.60
C LEU A 560 -4.43 7.84 11.08
N SER A 561 -3.77 6.72 11.34
CA SER A 561 -3.75 6.08 12.66
C SER A 561 -2.62 6.62 13.54
N PRO A 562 -2.91 7.22 14.71
CA PRO A 562 -1.92 7.50 15.75
C PRO A 562 -1.17 6.24 16.16
N SER A 563 0.11 6.37 16.45
CA SER A 563 0.92 5.26 16.97
C SER A 563 1.26 5.46 18.45
N TYR A 564 1.96 6.53 18.77
CA TYR A 564 2.31 6.82 20.15
C TYR A 564 2.76 8.28 20.33
N PHE A 565 2.83 8.71 21.59
CA PHE A 565 3.51 9.92 22.02
C PHE A 565 4.68 9.54 22.91
N ASN A 566 5.87 10.05 22.63
CA ASN A 566 7.05 9.78 23.43
C ASN A 566 7.32 10.95 24.37
N SER A 567 7.12 10.77 25.68
CA SER A 567 7.33 11.80 26.69
C SER A 567 8.79 12.25 26.84
N ASN A 568 9.77 11.35 26.60
CA ASN A 568 11.19 11.69 26.73
C ASN A 568 11.66 12.72 25.69
N TYR A 569 11.06 12.68 24.51
CA TYR A 569 11.37 13.59 23.41
C TYR A 569 10.25 14.57 23.10
N SER A 570 9.12 14.47 23.82
CA SER A 570 7.89 15.24 23.57
C SER A 570 7.50 15.22 22.08
N VAL A 571 7.36 14.02 21.51
CA VAL A 571 7.05 13.86 20.09
C VAL A 571 5.82 13.00 19.85
N ALA A 572 4.90 13.54 19.06
CA ALA A 572 3.69 12.87 18.59
C ALA A 572 3.97 12.10 17.29
N ASN A 573 3.51 10.85 17.22
CA ASN A 573 3.78 9.95 16.09
C ASN A 573 2.50 9.37 15.51
N VAL A 574 2.54 9.18 14.18
CA VAL A 574 1.48 8.54 13.37
C VAL A 574 2.11 7.42 12.56
N TRP A 575 1.37 6.34 12.33
CA TRP A 575 1.80 5.25 11.47
C TRP A 575 2.01 5.72 10.04
N ILE A 576 3.06 5.21 9.41
CA ILE A 576 3.31 5.34 7.97
C ILE A 576 3.53 3.97 7.34
N VAL A 577 3.45 3.94 6.02
CA VAL A 577 3.99 2.85 5.21
C VAL A 577 5.35 3.31 4.68
N LEU A 578 6.38 2.50 4.88
CA LEU A 578 7.74 2.74 4.38
C LEU A 578 7.86 2.44 2.88
N SER A 579 8.93 2.92 2.27
CA SER A 579 9.29 2.56 0.87
C SER A 579 9.59 1.06 0.68
N SER A 580 9.78 0.32 1.76
CA SER A 580 9.86 -1.14 1.78
C SER A 580 8.50 -1.85 1.86
N GLY A 581 7.40 -1.10 1.94
CA GLY A 581 6.04 -1.63 2.11
C GLY A 581 5.70 -2.05 3.54
N SER A 582 6.63 -1.94 4.51
CA SER A 582 6.33 -2.26 5.90
C SER A 582 5.60 -1.12 6.60
N LEU A 583 4.81 -1.45 7.63
CA LEU A 583 4.25 -0.49 8.56
C LEU A 583 5.29 -0.04 9.58
N ASP A 584 5.36 1.27 9.86
CA ASP A 584 6.27 1.84 10.85
C ASP A 584 5.58 2.88 11.74
N PRO A 585 5.66 2.76 13.10
CA PRO A 585 5.00 3.66 14.05
C PRO A 585 5.88 4.83 14.51
N TRP A 586 7.15 4.87 14.12
CA TRP A 586 8.16 5.74 14.74
C TRP A 586 8.36 7.08 14.01
N ASN A 587 7.31 7.64 13.40
CA ASN A 587 7.44 8.81 12.54
C ASN A 587 6.74 10.03 13.11
N TYR A 588 7.50 11.10 13.33
CA TYR A 588 6.99 12.36 13.87
C TYR A 588 6.03 13.00 12.89
N VAL A 589 4.90 13.47 13.41
CA VAL A 589 3.87 14.16 12.62
C VAL A 589 4.39 15.37 11.83
N ALA A 590 5.53 15.93 12.24
CA ALA A 590 6.19 17.05 11.56
C ALA A 590 7.10 16.64 10.37
N TYR A 591 7.29 15.36 10.13
CA TYR A 591 7.96 14.91 8.91
C TYR A 591 7.06 15.07 7.69
N SER A 592 7.67 15.21 6.51
CA SER A 592 6.93 15.31 5.25
C SER A 592 7.00 13.99 4.51
N PHE A 593 5.85 13.35 4.31
CA PHE A 593 5.71 12.10 3.56
C PHE A 593 4.56 12.18 2.57
N GLY A 594 4.50 11.22 1.66
CA GLY A 594 3.48 11.14 0.63
C GLY A 594 2.06 11.12 1.19
N VAL A 595 1.16 11.82 0.54
CA VAL A 595 -0.26 11.85 0.87
C VAL A 595 -1.03 11.13 -0.22
N ARG A 596 -1.77 10.09 0.16
CA ARG A 596 -2.65 9.31 -0.72
C ARG A 596 -4.10 9.49 -0.26
N PRO A 597 -4.89 10.33 -0.94
CA PRO A 597 -6.30 10.51 -0.60
C PRO A 597 -7.09 9.20 -0.58
N VAL A 598 -8.01 9.08 0.35
CA VAL A 598 -9.00 8.00 0.44
C VAL A 598 -10.39 8.60 0.37
N ILE A 599 -11.26 7.99 -0.43
CA ILE A 599 -12.66 8.34 -0.58
C ILE A 599 -13.53 7.08 -0.50
N ASN A 600 -14.85 7.27 -0.34
CA ASN A 600 -15.81 6.19 -0.40
C ASN A 600 -16.85 6.51 -1.48
N LEU A 601 -17.09 5.59 -2.42
CA LEU A 601 -18.19 5.68 -3.38
C LEU A 601 -19.46 5.12 -2.77
N LYS A 602 -20.61 5.73 -3.08
CA LYS A 602 -21.91 5.19 -2.69
C LYS A 602 -22.13 3.81 -3.28
N GLN A 603 -22.86 2.95 -2.56
CA GLN A 603 -23.16 1.57 -2.97
C GLN A 603 -23.88 1.46 -4.33
N ASN A 604 -24.65 2.48 -4.70
CA ASN A 604 -25.42 2.51 -5.93
C ASN A 604 -24.68 3.10 -7.14
N VAL A 605 -23.39 3.40 -7.01
CA VAL A 605 -22.57 3.87 -8.14
C VAL A 605 -22.40 2.73 -9.14
N THR A 606 -22.83 2.98 -10.38
CA THR A 606 -22.83 1.99 -11.45
C THR A 606 -21.54 2.02 -12.25
N ILE A 607 -21.17 0.85 -12.77
CA ILE A 607 -20.06 0.69 -13.71
C ILE A 607 -20.59 0.78 -15.15
N SER A 608 -19.81 1.37 -16.05
CA SER A 608 -20.07 1.38 -17.48
C SER A 608 -19.30 0.29 -18.22
N LYS A 609 -18.10 -0.06 -17.73
CA LYS A 609 -17.24 -1.11 -18.27
C LYS A 609 -16.11 -1.42 -17.30
N GLY A 610 -15.31 -2.45 -17.62
CA GLY A 610 -14.09 -2.81 -16.92
C GLY A 610 -14.29 -3.98 -15.97
N ASP A 611 -13.17 -4.68 -15.71
CA ASP A 611 -13.06 -5.84 -14.82
C ASP A 611 -12.20 -5.55 -13.59
N GLY A 612 -11.71 -4.31 -13.48
CA GLY A 612 -10.83 -3.88 -12.40
C GLY A 612 -9.35 -4.18 -12.59
N SER A 613 -8.97 -4.83 -13.71
CA SER A 613 -7.56 -5.04 -14.04
C SER A 613 -6.85 -3.73 -14.41
N ALA A 614 -5.52 -3.75 -14.45
CA ALA A 614 -4.74 -2.58 -14.86
C ALA A 614 -5.04 -2.16 -16.31
N LEU A 615 -5.31 -3.13 -17.18
CA LEU A 615 -5.65 -2.84 -18.59
C LEU A 615 -7.07 -2.37 -18.78
N ASN A 616 -7.97 -2.80 -17.90
CA ASN A 616 -9.39 -2.56 -17.99
C ASN A 616 -9.98 -2.18 -16.62
N PRO A 617 -9.54 -1.03 -16.04
CA PRO A 617 -10.07 -0.55 -14.77
C PRO A 617 -11.59 -0.42 -14.82
N PHE A 618 -12.26 -0.63 -13.70
CA PHE A 618 -13.67 -0.27 -13.59
C PHE A 618 -13.86 1.19 -13.96
N VAL A 619 -14.67 1.47 -14.97
CA VAL A 619 -15.06 2.82 -15.36
C VAL A 619 -16.48 3.05 -14.88
N LEU A 620 -16.70 4.13 -14.15
CA LEU A 620 -17.98 4.43 -13.52
C LEU A 620 -18.90 5.22 -14.46
N SER A 621 -20.20 4.95 -14.38
CA SER A 621 -21.23 5.72 -15.08
C SER A 621 -21.55 6.99 -14.29
N VAL A 622 -20.62 7.94 -14.30
CA VAL A 622 -20.73 9.21 -13.57
C VAL A 622 -20.55 10.40 -14.52
N GLN A 623 -21.22 11.49 -14.20
CA GLN A 623 -21.03 12.78 -14.86
C GLN A 623 -20.74 13.83 -13.80
N PRO A 624 -19.92 14.84 -14.07
CA PRO A 624 -19.73 15.94 -13.15
C PRO A 624 -21.07 16.54 -12.72
N ASP A 625 -21.20 16.82 -11.43
CA ASP A 625 -22.35 17.54 -10.89
C ASP A 625 -22.43 18.92 -11.56
N ASN A 626 -23.59 19.33 -11.98
CA ASN A 626 -23.80 20.70 -12.45
C ASN A 626 -23.62 21.65 -11.25
N ILE A 627 -22.45 22.24 -11.11
CA ILE A 627 -22.18 23.27 -10.12
C ILE A 627 -22.81 24.56 -10.67
N LEU A 628 -24.03 24.89 -10.21
CA LEU A 628 -24.69 26.17 -10.46
C LEU A 628 -24.03 27.29 -9.68
#